data_a1f1edaaa8ebdfb76114a5792fc68e9a
#
_entry.id   a1f1edaaa8ebdfb76114a5792fc68e9a
#
_cell.length_a   1.000
_cell.length_b   1.000
_cell.length_c   1.000
_cell.angle_alpha   90.00
_cell.angle_beta   90.00
_cell.angle_gamma   90.00
#
_symmetry.space_group_name_H-M   'P 1'
#
loop_
_entity.id
_entity.type
_entity.pdbx_description
1 polymer ?
#
loop_
_entity_poly.entity_id
_entity_poly.type
_entity_poly.pdbx_seq_one_letter_code
_entity_poly.pdbx_strand_id
1 'polypeptide(L)'
;MTDKKFEIRVLLRHYWKKGMSSRAAATEICDVEGAGVVNKTTAAQWFKRFNDGETSLEDRPRSGRPSTVNNEALRELVEQQSQTSTRRLSAELGSSKSTIDRHLHQIGLVSRRCREVPHELTPAQQQRRVDICTHLLEKPKDLRFWRRVVTGDEKWIFFRNANKENIWIQPGQPALQVAKQDRFAHKVMLCVWWNFEGIIHFELVPNGLAVNAALYAEQLDRVYAALSARYPALINRKRALLQHDNAPAHTAALTKEKISELPGIEVLPHPAYSPDLAPSDYHLFRSMAHFLRGRTFDSLEEVEIIFVIGSGSSPSSFSS
;
A
#
# COMPACT_ATOMS: atom_id res chain seq x y z
N MET A 1 -15.47 -34.74 -11.65
CA MET A 1 -15.23 -35.80 -12.70
C MET A 1 -13.79 -36.22 -12.58
N THR A 2 -13.53 -37.43 -12.11
CA THR A 2 -12.17 -37.99 -12.04
C THR A 2 -11.64 -38.11 -13.46
N ASP A 3 -10.41 -37.67 -13.68
CA ASP A 3 -9.80 -37.77 -15.02
C ASP A 3 -9.59 -39.26 -15.35
N LYS A 4 -10.32 -39.78 -16.33
CA LYS A 4 -10.23 -41.17 -16.77
C LYS A 4 -8.78 -41.63 -17.03
N LYS A 5 -7.91 -40.70 -17.42
CA LYS A 5 -6.47 -40.99 -17.58
C LYS A 5 -5.79 -41.29 -16.25
N PHE A 6 -6.17 -40.61 -15.18
CA PHE A 6 -5.63 -40.85 -13.86
C PHE A 6 -6.05 -42.21 -13.31
N GLU A 7 -7.30 -42.63 -13.54
CA GLU A 7 -7.81 -43.95 -13.15
C GLU A 7 -7.03 -45.06 -13.84
N ILE A 8 -6.80 -44.94 -15.15
CA ILE A 8 -5.99 -45.92 -15.92
C ILE A 8 -4.55 -46.00 -15.36
N ARG A 9 -3.95 -44.88 -14.98
CA ARG A 9 -2.61 -44.85 -14.39
C ARG A 9 -2.57 -45.55 -13.02
N VAL A 10 -3.62 -45.40 -12.22
CA VAL A 10 -3.77 -46.12 -10.96
C VAL A 10 -3.84 -47.63 -11.19
N LEU A 11 -4.62 -48.07 -12.18
CA LEU A 11 -4.70 -49.50 -12.55
C LEU A 11 -3.35 -50.06 -13.08
N LEU A 12 -2.66 -49.28 -13.93
CA LEU A 12 -1.31 -49.66 -14.40
C LEU A 12 -0.32 -49.79 -13.22
N ARG A 13 -0.35 -48.91 -12.24
CA ARG A 13 0.48 -49.01 -11.04
C ARG A 13 0.09 -50.23 -10.18
N HIS A 14 -1.19 -50.56 -10.08
CA HIS A 14 -1.67 -51.71 -9.34
C HIS A 14 -1.15 -53.02 -9.99
N TYR A 15 -1.28 -53.18 -11.30
CA TYR A 15 -0.82 -54.37 -12.00
C TYR A 15 0.71 -54.49 -12.03
N TRP A 16 1.43 -53.35 -12.10
CA TRP A 16 2.88 -53.34 -11.94
C TRP A 16 3.31 -53.87 -10.56
N LYS A 17 2.65 -53.43 -9.46
CA LYS A 17 2.90 -53.95 -8.12
C LYS A 17 2.57 -55.45 -7.97
N LYS A 18 1.63 -55.96 -8.76
CA LYS A 18 1.32 -57.40 -8.84
C LYS A 18 2.37 -58.19 -9.60
N GLY A 19 3.39 -57.56 -10.18
CA GLY A 19 4.41 -58.25 -10.97
C GLY A 19 3.97 -58.71 -12.37
N MET A 20 2.84 -58.19 -12.86
CA MET A 20 2.37 -58.51 -14.21
C MET A 20 3.25 -57.84 -15.28
N SER A 21 3.26 -58.40 -16.49
CA SER A 21 3.88 -57.72 -17.62
C SER A 21 3.04 -56.53 -18.08
N SER A 22 3.67 -55.49 -18.63
CA SER A 22 2.97 -54.30 -19.15
C SER A 22 1.95 -54.64 -20.22
N ARG A 23 2.22 -55.69 -21.03
CA ARG A 23 1.32 -56.18 -22.08
C ARG A 23 0.09 -56.86 -21.50
N ALA A 24 0.27 -57.70 -20.48
CA ALA A 24 -0.83 -58.40 -19.81
C ALA A 24 -1.72 -57.36 -19.05
N ALA A 25 -1.11 -56.39 -18.34
CA ALA A 25 -1.82 -55.34 -17.69
C ALA A 25 -2.66 -54.48 -18.66
N ALA A 26 -2.12 -54.14 -19.82
CA ALA A 26 -2.86 -53.41 -20.84
C ALA A 26 -4.08 -54.19 -21.37
N THR A 27 -3.96 -55.51 -21.54
CA THR A 27 -5.06 -56.37 -21.99
C THR A 27 -6.15 -56.41 -20.91
N GLU A 28 -5.79 -56.71 -19.67
CA GLU A 28 -6.71 -56.79 -18.52
C GLU A 28 -7.49 -55.46 -18.30
N ILE A 29 -6.81 -54.33 -18.40
CA ILE A 29 -7.45 -53.01 -18.29
C ILE A 29 -8.43 -52.80 -19.47
N CYS A 30 -8.06 -53.18 -20.69
CA CYS A 30 -8.95 -53.02 -21.83
C CYS A 30 -10.18 -53.98 -21.79
N ASP A 31 -10.04 -55.12 -21.17
CA ASP A 31 -11.14 -56.10 -21.00
C ASP A 31 -12.17 -55.58 -19.99
N VAL A 32 -11.72 -54.82 -18.95
CA VAL A 32 -12.61 -54.29 -17.90
C VAL A 32 -13.15 -52.89 -18.27
N GLU A 33 -12.28 -52.01 -18.74
CA GLU A 33 -12.61 -50.59 -18.96
C GLU A 33 -13.03 -50.26 -20.40
N GLY A 34 -12.89 -51.22 -21.30
CA GLY A 34 -13.24 -51.10 -22.72
C GLY A 34 -12.05 -51.11 -23.66
N ALA A 35 -12.30 -51.62 -24.86
CA ALA A 35 -11.27 -51.79 -25.88
C ALA A 35 -10.57 -50.49 -26.24
N GLY A 36 -9.24 -50.49 -26.24
CA GLY A 36 -8.41 -49.32 -26.64
C GLY A 36 -8.23 -48.23 -25.60
N VAL A 37 -8.72 -48.41 -24.39
CA VAL A 37 -8.59 -47.43 -23.29
C VAL A 37 -7.12 -47.19 -22.92
N VAL A 38 -6.27 -48.22 -23.02
CA VAL A 38 -4.82 -48.09 -22.86
C VAL A 38 -4.08 -48.82 -23.98
N ASN A 39 -3.10 -48.14 -24.57
CA ASN A 39 -2.23 -48.76 -25.59
C ASN A 39 -1.07 -49.51 -24.89
N LYS A 40 -0.65 -50.65 -25.48
CA LYS A 40 0.51 -51.43 -25.01
C LYS A 40 1.78 -50.60 -24.85
N THR A 41 2.02 -49.65 -25.76
CA THR A 41 3.16 -48.72 -25.68
C THR A 41 3.05 -47.80 -24.46
N THR A 42 1.85 -47.26 -24.19
CA THR A 42 1.59 -46.41 -23.01
C THR A 42 1.80 -47.19 -21.72
N ALA A 43 1.29 -48.41 -21.64
CA ALA A 43 1.51 -49.29 -20.50
C ALA A 43 3.01 -49.59 -20.28
N ALA A 44 3.75 -49.90 -21.35
CA ALA A 44 5.20 -50.14 -21.27
C ALA A 44 5.96 -48.88 -20.77
N GLN A 45 5.59 -47.67 -21.22
CA GLN A 45 6.19 -46.42 -20.77
C GLN A 45 5.95 -46.17 -19.28
N TRP A 46 4.73 -46.44 -18.79
CA TRP A 46 4.41 -46.28 -17.37
C TRP A 46 5.13 -47.33 -16.52
N PHE A 47 5.21 -48.57 -16.95
CA PHE A 47 5.94 -49.64 -16.26
C PHE A 47 7.45 -49.31 -16.18
N LYS A 48 8.03 -48.78 -17.25
CA LYS A 48 9.40 -48.28 -17.23
C LYS A 48 9.60 -47.20 -16.19
N ARG A 49 8.71 -46.17 -16.12
CA ARG A 49 8.76 -45.13 -15.10
C ARG A 49 8.71 -45.70 -13.67
N PHE A 50 7.81 -46.66 -13.45
CA PHE A 50 7.69 -47.30 -12.14
C PHE A 50 8.94 -48.12 -11.76
N ASN A 51 9.57 -48.80 -12.71
CA ASN A 51 10.81 -49.50 -12.52
C ASN A 51 12.00 -48.57 -12.26
N ASP A 52 11.98 -47.39 -12.86
CA ASP A 52 12.95 -46.32 -12.63
C ASP A 52 12.72 -45.59 -11.29
N GLY A 53 11.75 -46.04 -10.47
CA GLY A 53 11.43 -45.47 -9.14
C GLY A 53 10.45 -44.30 -9.16
N GLU A 54 9.97 -43.87 -10.33
CA GLU A 54 9.03 -42.75 -10.44
C GLU A 54 7.58 -43.26 -10.28
N THR A 55 7.04 -43.11 -9.08
CA THR A 55 5.68 -43.58 -8.72
C THR A 55 4.59 -42.53 -8.88
N SER A 56 4.93 -41.30 -9.27
CA SER A 56 3.97 -40.22 -9.53
C SER A 56 3.09 -40.56 -10.74
N LEU A 57 1.78 -40.34 -10.61
CA LEU A 57 0.79 -40.55 -11.65
C LEU A 57 0.47 -39.29 -12.46
N GLU A 58 1.12 -38.19 -12.13
CA GLU A 58 0.91 -36.91 -12.81
C GLU A 58 1.67 -36.84 -14.14
N ASP A 59 1.16 -36.01 -15.06
CA ASP A 59 1.86 -35.73 -16.30
C ASP A 59 3.14 -34.94 -16.01
N ARG A 60 4.24 -35.32 -16.64
CA ARG A 60 5.47 -34.50 -16.57
C ARG A 60 5.22 -33.15 -17.22
N PRO A 61 5.84 -32.08 -16.68
CA PRO A 61 5.84 -30.80 -17.36
C PRO A 61 6.36 -30.97 -18.78
N ARG A 62 5.61 -30.47 -19.74
CA ARG A 62 6.06 -30.50 -21.14
C ARG A 62 6.92 -29.27 -21.39
N SER A 63 8.01 -29.45 -22.16
CA SER A 63 8.73 -28.30 -22.71
C SER A 63 7.78 -27.54 -23.62
N GLY A 64 7.28 -26.40 -23.19
CA GLY A 64 6.44 -25.52 -24.01
C GLY A 64 7.17 -25.04 -25.26
N ARG A 65 6.50 -24.24 -26.07
CA ARG A 65 7.14 -23.55 -27.21
C ARG A 65 8.36 -22.78 -26.73
N PRO A 66 9.54 -22.89 -27.37
CA PRO A 66 10.72 -22.14 -27.04
C PRO A 66 10.40 -20.64 -26.94
N SER A 67 10.90 -20.00 -25.90
CA SER A 67 10.73 -18.56 -25.73
C SER A 67 11.54 -17.81 -26.79
N THR A 68 10.92 -16.83 -27.43
CA THR A 68 11.59 -15.94 -28.39
C THR A 68 12.28 -14.76 -27.72
N VAL A 69 12.02 -14.52 -26.42
CA VAL A 69 12.60 -13.42 -25.64
C VAL A 69 13.59 -14.00 -24.63
N ASN A 70 14.82 -13.47 -24.66
CA ASN A 70 15.82 -13.74 -23.63
C ASN A 70 15.53 -12.88 -22.39
N ASN A 71 15.26 -13.53 -21.26
CA ASN A 71 14.95 -12.88 -20.00
C ASN A 71 16.15 -12.11 -19.41
N GLU A 72 17.38 -12.54 -19.66
CA GLU A 72 18.59 -11.86 -19.21
C GLU A 72 18.78 -10.55 -19.96
N ALA A 73 18.70 -10.57 -21.28
CA ALA A 73 18.75 -9.38 -22.11
C ALA A 73 17.62 -8.38 -21.77
N LEU A 74 16.40 -8.89 -21.47
CA LEU A 74 15.28 -8.06 -21.04
C LEU A 74 15.57 -7.41 -19.67
N ARG A 75 16.17 -8.11 -18.73
CA ARG A 75 16.54 -7.59 -17.41
C ARG A 75 17.61 -6.51 -17.53
N GLU A 76 18.66 -6.75 -18.30
CA GLU A 76 19.74 -5.78 -18.55
C GLU A 76 19.20 -4.47 -19.16
N LEU A 77 18.30 -4.56 -20.14
CA LEU A 77 17.68 -3.38 -20.75
C LEU A 77 16.85 -2.57 -19.74
N VAL A 78 16.12 -3.24 -18.84
CA VAL A 78 15.33 -2.56 -17.81
C VAL A 78 16.24 -1.96 -16.74
N GLU A 79 17.33 -2.60 -16.36
CA GLU A 79 18.33 -2.06 -15.42
C GLU A 79 19.02 -0.82 -15.98
N GLN A 80 19.37 -0.81 -17.26
CA GLN A 80 19.96 0.35 -17.93
C GLN A 80 18.96 1.49 -18.10
N GLN A 81 17.68 1.20 -18.31
CA GLN A 81 16.62 2.17 -18.57
C GLN A 81 15.34 1.80 -17.79
N SER A 82 15.35 1.99 -16.50
CA SER A 82 14.22 1.64 -15.61
C SER A 82 12.90 2.36 -15.95
N GLN A 83 12.97 3.52 -16.60
CA GLN A 83 11.80 4.30 -17.05
C GLN A 83 11.39 3.99 -18.50
N THR A 84 11.68 2.79 -19.00
CA THR A 84 11.30 2.38 -20.34
C THR A 84 9.85 1.87 -20.42
N SER A 85 9.23 1.97 -21.57
CA SER A 85 7.90 1.44 -21.84
C SER A 85 7.97 0.05 -22.46
N THR A 86 6.94 -0.78 -22.22
CA THR A 86 6.82 -2.10 -22.87
C THR A 86 6.78 -2.00 -24.40
N ARG A 87 6.35 -0.85 -24.97
CA ARG A 87 6.39 -0.59 -26.42
C ARG A 87 7.83 -0.42 -26.92
N ARG A 88 8.67 0.31 -26.16
CA ARG A 88 10.07 0.51 -26.51
C ARG A 88 10.85 -0.79 -26.39
N LEU A 89 10.67 -1.54 -25.29
CA LEU A 89 11.27 -2.88 -25.15
C LEU A 89 10.82 -3.85 -26.25
N SER A 90 9.57 -3.74 -26.68
CA SER A 90 9.03 -4.52 -27.80
C SER A 90 9.76 -4.20 -29.13
N ALA A 91 10.02 -2.93 -29.40
CA ALA A 91 10.77 -2.50 -30.59
C ALA A 91 12.24 -2.95 -30.53
N GLU A 92 12.89 -2.86 -29.39
CA GLU A 92 14.31 -3.22 -29.21
C GLU A 92 14.53 -4.75 -29.28
N LEU A 93 13.61 -5.55 -28.72
CA LEU A 93 13.73 -7.02 -28.68
C LEU A 93 12.99 -7.74 -29.81
N GLY A 94 12.35 -7.02 -30.72
CA GLY A 94 11.62 -7.61 -31.85
C GLY A 94 10.45 -8.52 -31.48
N SER A 95 9.88 -8.34 -30.28
CA SER A 95 8.80 -9.20 -29.75
C SER A 95 7.55 -8.39 -29.45
N SER A 96 6.37 -9.03 -29.44
CA SER A 96 5.11 -8.32 -29.18
C SER A 96 5.08 -7.71 -27.76
N LYS A 97 4.39 -6.57 -27.60
CA LYS A 97 4.16 -5.93 -26.29
C LYS A 97 3.64 -6.90 -25.24
N SER A 98 2.68 -7.76 -25.61
CA SER A 98 2.09 -8.75 -24.72
C SER A 98 3.10 -9.81 -24.28
N THR A 99 4.01 -10.21 -25.17
CA THR A 99 5.10 -11.13 -24.87
C THR A 99 6.07 -10.49 -23.88
N ILE A 100 6.49 -9.25 -24.12
CA ILE A 100 7.37 -8.50 -23.21
C ILE A 100 6.73 -8.35 -21.82
N ASP A 101 5.46 -7.93 -21.75
CA ASP A 101 4.74 -7.77 -20.48
C ASP A 101 4.70 -9.08 -19.67
N ARG A 102 4.39 -10.20 -20.31
CA ARG A 102 4.40 -11.53 -19.68
C ARG A 102 5.81 -11.90 -19.17
N HIS A 103 6.87 -11.63 -19.94
CA HIS A 103 8.24 -11.91 -19.55
C HIS A 103 8.72 -11.04 -18.40
N LEU A 104 8.33 -9.75 -18.36
CA LEU A 104 8.60 -8.85 -17.22
C LEU A 104 8.01 -9.42 -15.92
N HIS A 105 6.75 -9.88 -15.96
CA HIS A 105 6.13 -10.53 -14.81
C HIS A 105 6.82 -11.84 -14.41
N GLN A 106 7.25 -12.66 -15.39
CA GLN A 106 7.99 -13.91 -15.11
C GLN A 106 9.33 -13.67 -14.39
N ILE A 107 10.03 -12.57 -14.71
CA ILE A 107 11.27 -12.19 -14.02
C ILE A 107 11.03 -11.38 -12.74
N GLY A 108 9.77 -11.27 -12.29
CA GLY A 108 9.39 -10.61 -11.04
C GLY A 108 9.29 -9.09 -11.09
N LEU A 109 9.32 -8.50 -12.28
CA LEU A 109 9.20 -7.05 -12.46
C LEU A 109 7.73 -6.65 -12.61
N VAL A 110 7.34 -5.57 -11.93
CA VAL A 110 6.01 -4.97 -12.02
C VAL A 110 6.12 -3.48 -12.37
N SER A 111 5.23 -3.02 -13.23
CA SER A 111 5.16 -1.60 -13.56
C SER A 111 4.57 -0.81 -12.39
N ARG A 112 5.29 0.21 -11.93
CA ARG A 112 4.81 1.16 -10.92
C ARG A 112 4.95 2.56 -11.47
N ARG A 113 3.92 3.39 -11.26
CA ARG A 113 4.02 4.81 -11.57
C ARG A 113 4.96 5.48 -10.56
N CYS A 114 5.90 6.28 -11.06
CA CYS A 114 6.73 7.13 -10.20
C CYS A 114 5.83 8.02 -9.35
N ARG A 115 6.14 8.14 -8.08
CA ARG A 115 5.48 9.08 -7.18
C ARG A 115 6.24 10.40 -7.24
N GLU A 116 5.47 11.48 -7.39
CA GLU A 116 6.00 12.81 -7.14
C GLU A 116 6.25 12.93 -5.64
N VAL A 117 7.46 13.31 -5.26
CA VAL A 117 7.86 13.55 -3.87
C VAL A 117 8.12 15.04 -3.69
N PRO A 118 7.81 15.63 -2.53
CA PRO A 118 7.96 17.07 -2.32
C PRO A 118 9.44 17.52 -2.40
N HIS A 119 10.36 16.62 -2.15
CA HIS A 119 11.78 16.90 -2.12
C HIS A 119 12.61 15.65 -2.41
N GLU A 120 13.72 15.81 -3.14
CA GLU A 120 14.71 14.75 -3.33
C GLU A 120 15.52 14.56 -2.04
N LEU A 121 15.55 13.31 -1.56
CA LEU A 121 16.24 12.99 -0.31
C LEU A 121 17.74 12.85 -0.53
N THR A 122 18.53 13.47 0.34
CA THR A 122 19.97 13.20 0.40
C THR A 122 20.24 11.76 0.86
N PRO A 123 21.43 11.18 0.56
CA PRO A 123 21.78 9.83 1.03
C PRO A 123 21.64 9.65 2.54
N ALA A 124 21.99 10.65 3.34
CA ALA A 124 21.82 10.61 4.79
C ALA A 124 20.34 10.58 5.22
N GLN A 125 19.47 11.34 4.53
CA GLN A 125 18.02 11.31 4.79
C GLN A 125 17.39 9.98 4.37
N GLN A 126 17.86 9.40 3.24
CA GLN A 126 17.42 8.07 2.80
C GLN A 126 17.79 7.00 3.84
N GLN A 127 19.04 7.00 4.32
CA GLN A 127 19.48 6.07 5.35
C GLN A 127 18.68 6.24 6.64
N ARG A 128 18.51 7.49 7.11
CA ARG A 128 17.71 7.79 8.29
C ARG A 128 16.27 7.30 8.17
N ARG A 129 15.69 7.41 6.97
CA ARG A 129 14.34 6.88 6.69
C ARG A 129 14.30 5.35 6.79
N VAL A 130 15.31 4.66 6.25
CA VAL A 130 15.42 3.19 6.37
C VAL A 130 15.53 2.79 7.85
N ASP A 131 16.40 3.45 8.62
CA ASP A 131 16.60 3.14 10.04
C ASP A 131 15.31 3.31 10.86
N ILE A 132 14.61 4.42 10.66
CA ILE A 132 13.33 4.69 11.34
C ILE A 132 12.27 3.66 10.93
N CYS A 133 12.14 3.35 9.64
CA CYS A 133 11.18 2.34 9.17
C CYS A 133 11.50 0.95 9.72
N THR A 134 12.78 0.56 9.76
CA THR A 134 13.22 -0.71 10.33
C THR A 134 12.84 -0.79 11.81
N HIS A 135 13.14 0.27 12.58
CA HIS A 135 12.75 0.35 13.98
C HIS A 135 11.23 0.27 14.20
N LEU A 136 10.43 0.92 13.33
CA LEU A 136 8.98 0.83 13.40
C LEU A 136 8.46 -0.58 13.08
N LEU A 137 9.11 -1.30 12.17
CA LEU A 137 8.76 -2.69 11.84
C LEU A 137 9.04 -3.67 12.97
N GLU A 138 10.00 -3.38 13.86
CA GLU A 138 10.32 -4.15 15.05
C GLU A 138 9.29 -3.96 16.17
N LYS A 139 8.49 -2.88 16.14
CA LYS A 139 7.46 -2.64 17.15
C LYS A 139 6.33 -3.66 17.04
N PRO A 140 5.67 -3.99 18.17
CA PRO A 140 4.51 -4.87 18.16
C PRO A 140 3.43 -4.35 17.20
N LYS A 141 2.94 -5.22 16.31
CA LYS A 141 1.88 -4.87 15.34
C LYS A 141 0.48 -5.04 15.93
N ASP A 142 0.35 -4.91 17.25
CA ASP A 142 -0.93 -5.05 17.96
C ASP A 142 -1.61 -3.70 18.17
N LEU A 143 -2.91 -3.76 18.46
CA LEU A 143 -3.71 -2.57 18.75
C LEU A 143 -3.22 -1.79 19.98
N ARG A 144 -2.47 -2.43 20.91
CA ARG A 144 -1.97 -1.76 22.12
C ARG A 144 -0.90 -0.75 21.76
N PHE A 145 -0.05 -1.03 20.77
CA PHE A 145 0.93 -0.07 20.27
C PHE A 145 0.23 1.10 19.57
N TRP A 146 -0.69 0.81 18.63
CA TRP A 146 -1.35 1.83 17.83
C TRP A 146 -2.24 2.77 18.65
N ARG A 147 -2.87 2.25 19.71
CA ARG A 147 -3.64 3.08 20.66
C ARG A 147 -2.81 4.09 21.44
N ARG A 148 -1.49 3.94 21.47
CA ARG A 148 -0.57 4.88 22.10
C ARG A 148 -0.16 6.01 21.15
N VAL A 149 -0.28 5.82 19.84
CA VAL A 149 0.14 6.80 18.85
C VAL A 149 -0.86 7.93 18.79
N VAL A 150 -0.35 9.14 19.01
CA VAL A 150 -1.05 10.42 18.83
C VAL A 150 -0.32 11.15 17.71
N THR A 151 -0.98 11.38 16.59
CA THR A 151 -0.37 12.09 15.46
C THR A 151 -0.92 13.50 15.36
N GLY A 152 -0.03 14.46 15.19
CA GLY A 152 -0.34 15.87 15.00
C GLY A 152 0.20 16.39 13.68
N ASP A 153 -0.56 17.27 13.01
CA ASP A 153 -0.17 17.87 11.74
C ASP A 153 -1.04 19.08 11.39
N GLU A 154 -0.59 19.93 10.45
CA GLU A 154 -1.23 21.16 10.02
C GLU A 154 -1.64 21.09 8.55
N LYS A 155 -2.86 21.62 8.26
CA LYS A 155 -3.41 21.66 6.90
C LYS A 155 -4.13 22.97 6.63
N TRP A 156 -3.82 23.61 5.50
CA TRP A 156 -4.62 24.72 5.00
C TRP A 156 -6.00 24.26 4.54
N ILE A 157 -7.04 24.90 5.03
CA ILE A 157 -8.42 24.77 4.58
C ILE A 157 -8.77 26.06 3.87
N PHE A 158 -9.19 25.94 2.62
CA PHE A 158 -9.65 27.07 1.85
C PHE A 158 -11.13 27.31 2.08
N PHE A 159 -11.53 28.57 2.13
CA PHE A 159 -12.94 28.93 2.22
C PHE A 159 -13.71 28.59 0.93
N ARG A 160 -13.03 28.52 -0.21
CA ARG A 160 -13.59 28.06 -1.49
C ARG A 160 -12.79 26.88 -2.00
N ASN A 161 -13.43 25.72 -2.11
CA ASN A 161 -12.79 24.51 -2.57
C ASN A 161 -13.34 24.13 -3.95
N ALA A 162 -12.46 24.14 -4.96
CA ALA A 162 -12.89 23.84 -6.32
C ALA A 162 -13.32 22.36 -6.47
N ASN A 163 -14.44 22.15 -7.17
CA ASN A 163 -14.82 20.81 -7.61
C ASN A 163 -14.04 20.46 -8.90
N LYS A 164 -13.26 19.39 -8.85
CA LYS A 164 -12.45 18.86 -9.97
C LYS A 164 -12.90 17.44 -10.34
N GLU A 165 -14.18 17.16 -10.21
CA GLU A 165 -14.72 15.85 -10.57
C GLU A 165 -14.81 15.68 -12.10
N ASN A 166 -14.84 14.42 -12.52
CA ASN A 166 -15.09 14.10 -13.91
C ASN A 166 -16.53 14.47 -14.26
N ILE A 167 -16.72 15.11 -15.42
CA ILE A 167 -18.03 15.45 -15.96
C ILE A 167 -18.30 14.62 -17.22
N TRP A 168 -19.55 14.26 -17.42
CA TRP A 168 -20.01 13.64 -18.65
C TRP A 168 -20.34 14.71 -19.67
N ILE A 169 -19.62 14.70 -20.79
CA ILE A 169 -19.84 15.65 -21.91
C ILE A 169 -19.95 14.88 -23.22
N GLN A 170 -20.54 15.48 -24.21
CA GLN A 170 -20.60 14.89 -25.56
C GLN A 170 -19.21 14.82 -26.19
N PRO A 171 -18.90 13.79 -26.99
CA PRO A 171 -17.63 13.70 -27.71
C PRO A 171 -17.36 14.97 -28.53
N GLY A 172 -16.17 15.55 -28.35
CA GLY A 172 -15.78 16.78 -29.05
C GLY A 172 -16.10 18.09 -28.30
N GLN A 173 -16.87 18.08 -27.23
CA GLN A 173 -17.03 19.26 -26.38
C GLN A 173 -15.81 19.48 -25.47
N PRO A 174 -15.40 20.74 -25.24
CA PRO A 174 -14.31 21.06 -24.31
C PRO A 174 -14.73 20.78 -22.86
N ALA A 175 -13.83 20.21 -22.07
CA ALA A 175 -14.06 20.04 -20.65
C ALA A 175 -14.23 21.38 -19.93
N LEU A 176 -15.01 21.39 -18.84
CA LEU A 176 -15.13 22.57 -17.98
C LEU A 176 -13.75 22.95 -17.43
N GLN A 177 -13.41 24.23 -17.57
CA GLN A 177 -12.19 24.78 -17.02
C GLN A 177 -12.44 25.17 -15.57
N VAL A 178 -11.67 24.57 -14.65
CA VAL A 178 -11.67 24.95 -13.24
C VAL A 178 -10.40 25.74 -12.96
N ALA A 179 -10.55 26.97 -12.50
CA ALA A 179 -9.41 27.83 -12.17
C ALA A 179 -8.51 27.16 -11.10
N LYS A 180 -7.21 27.31 -11.29
CA LYS A 180 -6.23 26.88 -10.26
C LYS A 180 -6.51 27.68 -8.99
N GLN A 181 -6.51 26.99 -7.84
CA GLN A 181 -6.65 27.63 -6.54
C GLN A 181 -5.54 28.66 -6.36
N ASP A 182 -5.90 29.90 -6.02
CA ASP A 182 -4.95 30.94 -5.68
C ASP A 182 -4.30 30.59 -4.32
N ARG A 183 -2.98 30.65 -4.25
CA ARG A 183 -2.23 30.43 -3.00
C ARG A 183 -2.51 31.49 -1.94
N PHE A 184 -2.97 32.68 -2.33
CA PHE A 184 -3.37 33.79 -1.46
C PHE A 184 -4.86 33.81 -1.16
N ALA A 185 -5.65 32.87 -1.69
CA ALA A 185 -7.06 32.75 -1.39
C ALA A 185 -7.30 32.66 0.12
N HIS A 186 -8.46 33.15 0.54
CA HIS A 186 -8.89 33.09 1.94
C HIS A 186 -8.84 31.65 2.46
N LYS A 187 -8.12 31.43 3.52
CA LYS A 187 -7.87 30.10 4.10
C LYS A 187 -7.58 30.21 5.58
N VAL A 188 -7.75 29.12 6.29
CA VAL A 188 -7.41 28.98 7.71
C VAL A 188 -6.50 27.77 7.88
N MET A 189 -5.57 27.80 8.83
CA MET A 189 -4.73 26.66 9.16
C MET A 189 -5.44 25.80 10.21
N LEU A 190 -5.73 24.57 9.86
CA LEU A 190 -6.14 23.54 10.81
C LEU A 190 -4.89 22.92 11.41
N CYS A 191 -4.77 22.95 12.73
CA CYS A 191 -3.84 22.14 13.51
C CYS A 191 -4.66 21.05 14.20
N VAL A 192 -4.34 19.76 14.02
CA VAL A 192 -5.14 18.66 14.52
C VAL A 192 -4.27 17.58 15.15
N TRP A 193 -4.68 17.09 16.32
CA TRP A 193 -4.10 15.93 17.00
C TRP A 193 -5.16 14.86 17.15
N TRP A 194 -4.85 13.67 16.73
CA TRP A 194 -5.78 12.55 16.71
C TRP A 194 -5.09 11.22 16.96
N ASN A 195 -5.85 10.20 17.29
CA ASN A 195 -5.37 8.85 17.51
C ASN A 195 -6.30 7.83 16.82
N PHE A 196 -6.09 6.55 17.09
CA PHE A 196 -6.92 5.46 16.58
C PHE A 196 -8.42 5.60 16.89
N GLU A 197 -8.79 6.30 17.96
CA GLU A 197 -10.19 6.45 18.43
C GLU A 197 -10.85 7.74 17.89
N GLY A 198 -10.08 8.67 17.36
CA GLY A 198 -10.59 9.91 16.77
C GLY A 198 -9.75 11.14 17.09
N ILE A 199 -10.36 12.31 16.86
CA ILE A 199 -9.75 13.61 17.12
C ILE A 199 -9.68 13.85 18.63
N ILE A 200 -8.50 14.22 19.12
CA ILE A 200 -8.23 14.54 20.52
C ILE A 200 -8.39 16.04 20.74
N HIS A 201 -7.76 16.82 19.87
CA HIS A 201 -7.76 18.29 19.91
C HIS A 201 -7.56 18.85 18.51
N PHE A 202 -8.18 19.99 18.22
CA PHE A 202 -7.91 20.74 17.01
C PHE A 202 -8.01 22.23 17.28
N GLU A 203 -7.33 23.03 16.46
CA GLU A 203 -7.39 24.49 16.50
C GLU A 203 -7.38 25.04 15.07
N LEU A 204 -8.09 26.14 14.89
CA LEU A 204 -8.08 26.91 13.64
C LEU A 204 -7.25 28.17 13.85
N VAL A 205 -6.10 28.25 13.15
CA VAL A 205 -5.21 29.43 13.21
C VAL A 205 -5.53 30.32 11.99
N PRO A 206 -5.97 31.56 12.21
CA PRO A 206 -6.35 32.45 11.12
C PRO A 206 -5.22 32.72 10.13
N ASN A 207 -5.61 33.05 8.90
CA ASN A 207 -4.65 33.45 7.88
C ASN A 207 -3.88 34.70 8.31
N GLY A 208 -2.56 34.70 8.08
CA GLY A 208 -1.66 35.77 8.52
C GLY A 208 -0.90 35.46 9.82
N LEU A 209 -1.34 34.48 10.58
CA LEU A 209 -0.58 33.91 11.69
C LEU A 209 0.16 32.64 11.23
N ALA A 210 1.40 32.51 11.68
CA ALA A 210 2.21 31.32 11.42
C ALA A 210 2.31 30.46 12.68
N VAL A 211 2.22 29.14 12.52
CA VAL A 211 2.54 28.21 13.60
C VAL A 211 4.06 28.28 13.82
N ASN A 212 4.45 28.98 14.88
CA ASN A 212 5.82 29.03 15.34
C ASN A 212 6.02 28.16 16.59
N ALA A 213 7.25 28.08 17.09
CA ALA A 213 7.58 27.23 18.24
C ALA A 213 6.80 27.61 19.51
N ALA A 214 6.55 28.91 19.74
CA ALA A 214 5.82 29.40 20.93
C ALA A 214 4.34 28.94 20.85
N LEU A 215 3.67 29.21 19.72
CA LEU A 215 2.28 28.76 19.51
C LEU A 215 2.16 27.25 19.60
N TYR A 216 3.10 26.53 18.98
CA TYR A 216 3.09 25.07 19.02
C TYR A 216 3.29 24.52 20.44
N ALA A 217 4.16 25.14 21.25
CA ALA A 217 4.33 24.79 22.66
C ALA A 217 3.05 24.99 23.48
N GLU A 218 2.32 26.08 23.25
CA GLU A 218 1.03 26.34 23.88
C GLU A 218 -0.04 25.33 23.43
N GLN A 219 -0.04 24.98 22.14
CA GLN A 219 -0.93 23.94 21.59
C GLN A 219 -0.65 22.58 22.26
N LEU A 220 0.61 22.22 22.47
CA LEU A 220 0.97 20.98 23.17
C LEU A 220 0.45 20.94 24.61
N ASP A 221 0.40 22.06 25.33
CA ASP A 221 -0.21 22.11 26.67
C ASP A 221 -1.72 21.81 26.61
N ARG A 222 -2.43 22.36 25.61
CA ARG A 222 -3.86 22.11 25.42
C ARG A 222 -4.13 20.66 24.98
N VAL A 223 -3.29 20.11 24.09
CA VAL A 223 -3.33 18.71 23.68
C VAL A 223 -3.09 17.79 24.87
N TYR A 224 -2.11 18.11 25.70
CA TYR A 224 -1.81 17.35 26.93
C TYR A 224 -2.97 17.35 27.91
N ALA A 225 -3.61 18.49 28.10
CA ALA A 225 -4.80 18.60 28.95
C ALA A 225 -5.96 17.73 28.41
N ALA A 226 -6.20 17.79 27.08
CA ALA A 226 -7.23 16.95 26.43
C ALA A 226 -6.91 15.46 26.54
N LEU A 227 -5.64 15.06 26.34
CA LEU A 227 -5.18 13.67 26.50
C LEU A 227 -5.35 13.19 27.95
N SER A 228 -4.97 14.03 28.93
CA SER A 228 -5.05 13.68 30.35
C SER A 228 -6.49 13.51 30.81
N ALA A 229 -7.40 14.34 30.30
CA ALA A 229 -8.83 14.25 30.60
C ALA A 229 -9.48 13.01 29.95
N ARG A 230 -9.20 12.78 28.67
CA ARG A 230 -9.87 11.72 27.88
C ARG A 230 -9.20 10.34 28.03
N TYR A 231 -7.89 10.30 28.19
CA TYR A 231 -7.07 9.10 28.24
C TYR A 231 -6.08 9.05 29.40
N PRO A 232 -6.54 9.19 30.68
CA PRO A 232 -5.62 9.27 31.81
C PRO A 232 -4.72 8.04 31.97
N ALA A 233 -5.19 6.86 31.59
CA ALA A 233 -4.41 5.65 31.64
C ALA A 233 -3.27 5.64 30.58
N LEU A 234 -3.46 6.34 29.46
CA LEU A 234 -2.45 6.46 28.43
C LEU A 234 -1.27 7.31 28.95
N ILE A 235 -1.57 8.45 29.56
CA ILE A 235 -0.56 9.36 30.10
C ILE A 235 0.14 8.74 31.32
N ASN A 236 -0.62 8.23 32.30
CA ASN A 236 -0.07 7.81 33.58
C ASN A 236 0.63 6.44 33.58
N ARG A 237 0.26 5.53 32.66
CA ARG A 237 0.73 4.14 32.70
C ARG A 237 1.44 3.67 31.45
N LYS A 238 1.06 4.16 30.26
CA LYS A 238 1.47 3.57 28.98
C LYS A 238 2.39 4.43 28.14
N ARG A 239 2.50 5.72 28.41
CA ARG A 239 3.14 6.77 27.61
C ARG A 239 2.52 6.92 26.21
N ALA A 240 2.03 8.09 25.90
CA ALA A 240 1.59 8.46 24.56
C ALA A 240 2.81 8.63 23.64
N LEU A 241 2.70 8.17 22.41
CA LEU A 241 3.72 8.30 21.38
C LEU A 241 3.29 9.42 20.44
N LEU A 242 3.84 10.63 20.65
CA LEU A 242 3.56 11.78 19.80
C LEU A 242 4.33 11.65 18.48
N GLN A 243 3.58 11.58 17.37
CA GLN A 243 4.13 11.61 16.03
C GLN A 243 3.78 12.96 15.38
N HIS A 244 4.78 13.70 14.97
CA HIS A 244 4.70 14.94 14.19
C HIS A 244 5.83 14.96 13.15
N ASP A 245 5.76 15.86 12.18
CA ASP A 245 6.79 16.03 11.17
C ASP A 245 8.02 16.80 11.70
N ASN A 246 8.99 17.08 10.82
CA ASN A 246 10.21 17.82 11.16
C ASN A 246 10.10 19.31 10.80
N ALA A 247 8.91 19.91 10.85
CA ALA A 247 8.76 21.34 10.65
C ALA A 247 9.61 22.14 11.64
N PRO A 248 10.08 23.36 11.28
CA PRO A 248 10.91 24.18 12.18
C PRO A 248 10.27 24.41 13.54
N ALA A 249 8.95 24.60 13.61
CA ALA A 249 8.20 24.76 14.85
C ALA A 249 8.29 23.51 15.74
N HIS A 250 8.28 22.33 15.16
CA HIS A 250 8.29 21.05 15.89
C HIS A 250 9.68 20.64 16.37
N THR A 251 10.72 21.05 15.66
CA THR A 251 12.12 20.69 15.97
C THR A 251 12.86 21.76 16.78
N ALA A 252 12.23 22.91 17.05
CA ALA A 252 12.80 24.00 17.83
C ALA A 252 13.19 23.56 19.26
N ALA A 253 14.20 24.22 19.84
CA ALA A 253 14.63 23.97 21.22
C ALA A 253 13.48 24.11 22.20
N LEU A 254 12.71 25.20 22.10
CA LEU A 254 11.54 25.49 22.93
C LEU A 254 10.51 24.34 22.89
N THR A 255 10.24 23.78 21.71
CA THR A 255 9.29 22.68 21.55
C THR A 255 9.80 21.39 22.19
N LYS A 256 11.10 21.11 22.04
CA LYS A 256 11.72 19.93 22.67
C LYS A 256 11.73 20.03 24.19
N GLU A 257 12.02 21.23 24.70
CA GLU A 257 11.95 21.54 26.13
C GLU A 257 10.51 21.35 26.65
N LYS A 258 9.52 21.92 25.96
CA LYS A 258 8.10 21.75 26.29
C LYS A 258 7.70 20.25 26.31
N ILE A 259 8.07 19.48 25.33
CA ILE A 259 7.75 18.04 25.32
C ILE A 259 8.41 17.30 26.50
N SER A 260 9.62 17.69 26.90
CA SER A 260 10.31 17.08 28.05
C SER A 260 9.64 17.41 29.40
N GLU A 261 8.92 18.52 29.48
CA GLU A 261 8.12 18.92 30.64
C GLU A 261 6.78 18.16 30.74
N LEU A 262 6.31 17.51 29.66
CA LEU A 262 5.01 16.84 29.63
C LEU A 262 5.17 15.35 30.02
N PRO A 263 4.83 14.96 31.26
CA PRO A 263 5.01 13.58 31.69
C PRO A 263 4.10 12.62 30.92
N GLY A 264 4.63 11.45 30.57
CA GLY A 264 3.86 10.43 29.87
C GLY A 264 3.74 10.64 28.34
N ILE A 265 4.47 11.62 27.77
CA ILE A 265 4.62 11.77 26.32
C ILE A 265 6.04 11.38 25.90
N GLU A 266 6.13 10.67 24.79
CA GLU A 266 7.37 10.27 24.12
C GLU A 266 7.25 10.56 22.63
N VAL A 267 8.27 11.16 22.01
CA VAL A 267 8.25 11.44 20.57
C VAL A 267 8.53 10.18 19.78
N LEU A 268 7.64 9.85 18.86
CA LEU A 268 7.86 8.81 17.87
C LEU A 268 8.66 9.40 16.70
N PRO A 269 9.86 8.90 16.41
CA PRO A 269 10.69 9.43 15.34
C PRO A 269 9.96 9.42 13.98
N HIS A 270 10.05 10.53 13.25
CA HIS A 270 9.52 10.67 11.90
C HIS A 270 10.64 11.09 10.94
N PRO A 271 10.80 10.43 9.77
CA PRO A 271 11.84 10.83 8.81
C PRO A 271 11.44 12.11 8.08
N ALA A 272 12.43 12.90 7.72
CA ALA A 272 12.19 14.14 6.96
C ALA A 272 11.56 13.85 5.59
N TYR A 273 10.73 14.78 5.11
CA TYR A 273 10.07 14.73 3.80
C TYR A 273 9.34 13.41 3.50
N SER A 274 8.67 12.85 4.50
CA SER A 274 8.05 11.53 4.43
C SER A 274 6.53 11.56 4.74
N PRO A 275 5.72 12.30 3.96
CA PRO A 275 4.27 12.38 4.19
C PRO A 275 3.56 11.04 4.03
N ASP A 276 4.17 10.09 3.33
CA ASP A 276 3.66 8.72 3.18
C ASP A 276 3.75 7.89 4.48
N LEU A 277 4.48 8.36 5.48
CA LEU A 277 4.56 7.79 6.83
C LEU A 277 3.79 8.62 7.88
N ALA A 278 3.19 9.75 7.48
CA ALA A 278 2.36 10.58 8.35
C ALA A 278 0.88 10.20 8.22
N PRO A 279 0.24 9.63 9.24
CA PRO A 279 -1.17 9.24 9.18
C PRO A 279 -2.11 10.39 8.84
N SER A 280 -1.78 11.61 9.26
CA SER A 280 -2.54 12.81 8.91
C SER A 280 -2.59 13.04 7.41
N ASP A 281 -1.45 12.93 6.70
CA ASP A 281 -1.37 13.16 5.27
C ASP A 281 -2.10 12.11 4.44
N TYR A 282 -1.79 10.83 4.66
CA TYR A 282 -2.31 9.78 3.78
C TYR A 282 -3.75 9.34 4.13
N HIS A 283 -4.23 9.60 5.35
CA HIS A 283 -5.56 9.19 5.79
C HIS A 283 -6.46 10.39 6.09
N LEU A 284 -6.20 11.16 7.15
CA LEU A 284 -7.10 12.23 7.62
C LEU A 284 -7.27 13.34 6.58
N PHE A 285 -6.18 13.94 6.14
CA PHE A 285 -6.23 15.07 5.19
C PHE A 285 -6.69 14.67 3.80
N ARG A 286 -6.43 13.43 3.40
CA ARG A 286 -6.96 12.91 2.14
C ARG A 286 -8.48 12.78 2.17
N SER A 287 -9.03 12.22 3.25
CA SER A 287 -10.48 12.10 3.47
C SER A 287 -11.13 13.47 3.59
N MET A 288 -10.51 14.37 4.35
CA MET A 288 -10.97 15.74 4.51
C MET A 288 -10.97 16.51 3.18
N ALA A 289 -9.92 16.39 2.36
CA ALA A 289 -9.87 17.03 1.05
C ALA A 289 -10.98 16.52 0.11
N HIS A 290 -11.36 15.25 0.23
CA HIS A 290 -12.50 14.70 -0.50
C HIS A 290 -13.81 15.30 -0.01
N PHE A 291 -14.01 15.36 1.30
CA PHE A 291 -15.20 15.93 1.93
C PHE A 291 -15.38 17.43 1.62
N LEU A 292 -14.29 18.21 1.63
CA LEU A 292 -14.32 19.66 1.37
C LEU A 292 -14.52 20.02 -0.12
N ARG A 293 -14.40 19.06 -1.02
CA ARG A 293 -14.49 19.30 -2.47
C ARG A 293 -15.82 19.93 -2.85
N GLY A 294 -15.74 21.04 -3.59
CA GLY A 294 -16.90 21.80 -4.03
C GLY A 294 -17.61 22.62 -2.95
N ARG A 295 -17.17 22.53 -1.69
CA ARG A 295 -17.77 23.30 -0.58
C ARG A 295 -17.19 24.70 -0.52
N THR A 296 -18.04 25.65 -0.14
CA THR A 296 -17.68 27.04 0.17
C THR A 296 -18.12 27.37 1.58
N PHE A 297 -17.34 28.20 2.24
CA PHE A 297 -17.57 28.66 3.62
C PHE A 297 -17.54 30.17 3.61
N ASP A 298 -18.48 30.79 4.29
CA ASP A 298 -18.58 32.24 4.38
C ASP A 298 -17.93 32.75 5.68
N SER A 299 -17.77 31.89 6.68
CA SER A 299 -17.17 32.27 7.96
C SER A 299 -16.24 31.19 8.56
N LEU A 300 -15.45 31.58 9.55
CA LEU A 300 -14.59 30.69 10.32
C LEU A 300 -15.42 29.69 11.14
N GLU A 301 -16.53 30.16 11.68
CA GLU A 301 -17.46 29.37 12.50
C GLU A 301 -18.04 28.21 11.70
N GLU A 302 -18.35 28.41 10.40
CA GLU A 302 -18.83 27.33 9.54
C GLU A 302 -17.76 26.24 9.36
N VAL A 303 -16.50 26.63 9.20
CA VAL A 303 -15.39 25.68 9.13
C VAL A 303 -15.26 24.92 10.46
N GLU A 304 -15.38 25.63 11.60
CA GLU A 304 -15.23 25.03 12.94
C GLU A 304 -16.35 24.02 13.22
N ILE A 305 -17.60 24.34 12.88
CA ILE A 305 -18.77 23.44 13.07
C ILE A 305 -18.55 22.08 12.40
N ILE A 306 -17.93 22.05 11.21
CA ILE A 306 -17.66 20.81 10.51
C ILE A 306 -16.72 19.92 11.31
N PHE A 307 -15.70 20.50 11.95
CA PHE A 307 -14.74 19.74 12.76
C PHE A 307 -15.35 19.32 14.10
N VAL A 308 -16.19 20.13 14.69
CA VAL A 308 -16.94 19.77 15.92
C VAL A 308 -17.88 18.59 15.66
N ILE A 309 -18.64 18.62 14.57
CA ILE A 309 -19.54 17.52 14.18
C ILE A 309 -18.72 16.27 13.83
N GLY A 310 -17.64 16.42 13.08
CA GLY A 310 -16.74 15.32 12.70
C GLY A 310 -15.95 14.74 13.87
N SER A 311 -15.67 15.50 14.93
CA SER A 311 -14.95 15.01 16.12
C SER A 311 -15.78 14.10 17.03
N GLY A 312 -17.12 14.15 16.94
CA GLY A 312 -18.03 13.22 17.61
C GLY A 312 -18.11 11.82 16.95
N SER A 313 -17.51 11.67 15.78
CA SER A 313 -17.50 10.44 14.98
C SER A 313 -16.04 10.06 14.67
N SER A 314 -15.78 8.77 14.47
CA SER A 314 -14.41 8.29 14.11
C SER A 314 -13.91 8.95 12.80
N PRO A 315 -12.59 8.98 12.51
CA PRO A 315 -12.02 9.55 11.28
C PRO A 315 -12.67 9.07 9.97
N SER A 316 -13.41 7.97 10.01
CA SER A 316 -14.21 7.44 8.89
C SER A 316 -15.45 8.29 8.57
N SER A 317 -15.87 9.23 9.42
CA SER A 317 -17.05 10.09 9.19
C SER A 317 -16.84 11.17 8.12
N PHE A 318 -15.60 11.43 7.71
CA PHE A 318 -15.31 12.27 6.53
C PHE A 318 -15.41 11.51 5.21
N SER A 319 -15.84 10.25 5.20
CA SER A 319 -15.88 9.36 4.02
C SER A 319 -17.28 9.10 3.46
N SER A 320 -18.33 9.79 3.93
CA SER A 320 -19.69 9.67 3.41
C SER A 320 -20.13 10.87 2.59
#